data_0e5138380f8cd779a8ee6efa3a995d1f
#
_entry.id   0e5138380f8cd779a8ee6efa3a995d1f
#
_cell.length_a   1.000
_cell.length_b   1.000
_cell.length_c   1.000
_cell.angle_alpha   90.00
_cell.angle_beta   90.00
_cell.angle_gamma   90.00
#
_symmetry.space_group_name_H-M   'P 1'
#
loop_
_entity.id
_entity.type
_entity.pdbx_description
1 polymer ?
#
loop_
_entity_poly.entity_id
_entity_poly.type
_entity_poly.pdbx_seq_one_letter_code
_entity_poly.pdbx_strand_id
1 'polypeptide(L)'
;MASLLIQKTAWTASSRALLARQHVRSAPVTLVRGFHHSPIQRNQQRSTFLPEFSLKDRVIIVSGGARGVGLTQAEALLEAGAVVHALDRLPDPAQDSDFSRVASRATSELGSRMSYHRVDVRDQSALGKIVGGIAEKEGRIDGLIAAAGIQQETPALEYTAEDSDKMLGVNVTGVFMTAQAVAREMIKRKQKGSLVLIGSMSGTVANRGLICPVYNASKAAVLQLARNLAAEWGEHGIRVNTISPGYIVTAMTASLFEAVPERRTAWPDANMLKRLSYPEEYRGAAVFLLSDASSFMTGADLRIDGGHCAW
;
A
#
# COMPACT_ATOMS: atom_id res chain seq x y z
N MET A 1 -65.05 -3.78 6.14
CA MET A 1 -65.71 -2.48 6.03
C MET A 1 -64.83 -1.43 6.66
N ALA A 2 -64.20 -0.55 5.89
CA ALA A 2 -63.85 0.83 6.14
C ALA A 2 -62.90 1.29 5.05
N SER A 3 -63.47 2.06 4.15
CA SER A 3 -62.85 2.72 3.01
C SER A 3 -62.04 3.89 3.50
N LEU A 4 -60.79 4.05 3.03
CA LEU A 4 -60.02 5.29 3.22
C LEU A 4 -59.86 6.00 1.87
N LEU A 5 -60.44 7.21 1.85
CA LEU A 5 -60.43 8.15 0.73
C LEU A 5 -59.00 8.65 0.46
N ILE A 6 -58.64 8.63 -0.82
CA ILE A 6 -57.48 9.34 -1.37
C ILE A 6 -57.91 10.76 -1.70
N GLN A 7 -57.41 11.78 -1.01
CA GLN A 7 -57.55 13.19 -1.42
C GLN A 7 -56.46 13.54 -2.42
N LYS A 8 -56.86 13.81 -3.65
CA LYS A 8 -56.07 14.50 -4.67
C LYS A 8 -56.18 16.01 -4.44
N THR A 9 -55.13 16.69 -4.10
CA THR A 9 -55.06 18.15 -4.15
C THR A 9 -54.45 18.57 -5.49
N ALA A 10 -55.26 19.23 -6.30
CA ALA A 10 -54.88 19.89 -7.53
C ALA A 10 -54.15 21.21 -7.21
N TRP A 11 -53.03 21.45 -7.86
CA TRP A 11 -52.39 22.78 -7.89
C TRP A 11 -52.81 23.50 -9.16
N THR A 12 -53.54 24.60 -8.97
CA THR A 12 -53.91 25.54 -10.01
C THR A 12 -52.76 26.52 -10.27
N ALA A 13 -52.48 26.73 -11.54
CA ALA A 13 -51.59 27.77 -12.04
C ALA A 13 -52.22 29.16 -11.91
N SER A 14 -51.55 30.11 -11.34
CA SER A 14 -51.59 31.52 -11.76
C SER A 14 -50.60 32.34 -10.92
N SER A 15 -49.59 32.91 -11.56
CA SER A 15 -49.22 34.32 -11.41
C SER A 15 -48.00 34.62 -12.27
N ARG A 16 -48.24 35.34 -13.36
CA ARG A 16 -47.21 36.06 -14.13
C ARG A 16 -46.67 37.21 -13.25
N ALA A 17 -45.38 37.20 -12.97
CA ALA A 17 -44.72 38.37 -12.41
C ALA A 17 -43.45 38.69 -13.22
N LEU A 18 -43.40 39.89 -13.66
CA LEU A 18 -42.42 40.67 -14.38
C LEU A 18 -40.96 40.19 -14.23
N LEU A 19 -40.36 39.92 -15.39
CA LEU A 19 -38.91 39.81 -15.54
C LEU A 19 -38.29 41.21 -15.61
N ALA A 20 -37.74 41.70 -14.51
CA ALA A 20 -36.81 42.78 -14.54
C ALA A 20 -35.44 42.25 -15.03
N ARG A 21 -35.04 42.69 -16.23
CA ARG A 21 -33.67 42.43 -16.77
C ARG A 21 -32.67 43.19 -15.94
N GLN A 22 -32.02 42.51 -15.01
CA GLN A 22 -30.76 42.99 -14.43
C GLN A 22 -29.62 42.70 -15.42
N HIS A 23 -29.01 43.73 -15.94
CA HIS A 23 -27.76 43.68 -16.69
C HIS A 23 -26.65 43.26 -15.73
N VAL A 24 -26.27 41.97 -15.73
CA VAL A 24 -25.06 41.50 -15.09
C VAL A 24 -23.90 41.99 -15.96
N ARG A 25 -23.18 43.00 -15.49
CA ARG A 25 -21.90 43.43 -16.06
C ARG A 25 -20.92 42.25 -15.87
N SER A 26 -20.49 41.62 -16.95
CA SER A 26 -19.40 40.68 -16.96
C SER A 26 -18.12 41.34 -16.52
N ALA A 27 -17.59 40.94 -15.36
CA ALA A 27 -16.23 41.29 -14.97
C ALA A 27 -15.23 40.64 -15.94
N PRO A 28 -14.12 41.31 -16.28
CA PRO A 28 -13.14 40.74 -17.18
C PRO A 28 -12.51 39.49 -16.53
N VAL A 29 -12.56 38.36 -17.25
CA VAL A 29 -11.84 37.14 -16.88
C VAL A 29 -10.35 37.46 -16.94
N THR A 30 -9.73 37.57 -15.78
CA THR A 30 -8.26 37.67 -15.69
C THR A 30 -7.69 36.33 -16.17
N LEU A 31 -7.07 36.35 -17.34
CA LEU A 31 -6.30 35.20 -17.85
C LEU A 31 -5.26 34.82 -16.79
N VAL A 32 -5.45 33.67 -16.19
CA VAL A 32 -4.45 33.03 -15.34
C VAL A 32 -3.21 32.80 -16.21
N ARG A 33 -2.10 33.43 -15.80
CA ARG A 33 -0.81 33.32 -16.46
C ARG A 33 -0.47 31.88 -16.76
N GLY A 34 -0.15 31.60 -18.01
CA GLY A 34 0.22 30.29 -18.49
C GLY A 34 1.33 29.68 -17.65
N PHE A 35 1.23 28.36 -17.48
CA PHE A 35 2.29 27.55 -16.90
C PHE A 35 3.58 27.77 -17.68
N HIS A 36 4.54 28.48 -17.08
CA HIS A 36 5.89 28.52 -17.60
C HIS A 36 6.52 27.14 -17.42
N HIS A 37 6.50 26.33 -18.45
CA HIS A 37 7.41 25.19 -18.55
C HIS A 37 8.82 25.76 -18.73
N SER A 38 9.61 25.75 -17.67
CA SER A 38 11.06 25.90 -17.80
C SER A 38 11.57 24.76 -18.69
N PRO A 39 12.34 25.03 -19.75
CA PRO A 39 12.90 23.96 -20.57
C PRO A 39 13.84 23.13 -19.68
N ILE A 40 13.46 21.88 -19.45
CA ILE A 40 14.34 20.90 -18.81
C ILE A 40 15.54 20.74 -19.77
N GLN A 41 16.72 21.18 -19.34
CA GLN A 41 17.96 20.91 -20.07
C GLN A 41 18.18 19.38 -20.14
N ARG A 42 17.76 18.80 -21.26
CA ARG A 42 18.02 17.38 -21.59
C ARG A 42 19.44 17.24 -22.12
N ASN A 43 20.40 17.18 -21.24
CA ASN A 43 21.73 16.71 -21.57
C ASN A 43 22.11 15.55 -20.63
N GLN A 44 21.43 14.41 -20.77
CA GLN A 44 21.82 13.13 -20.19
C GLN A 44 21.56 12.04 -21.22
N GLN A 45 22.50 11.11 -21.35
CA GLN A 45 22.32 9.87 -22.09
C GLN A 45 20.91 9.36 -21.90
N ARG A 46 20.14 9.22 -22.97
CA ARG A 46 18.77 8.73 -22.93
C ARG A 46 18.81 7.33 -22.32
N SER A 47 18.50 7.23 -21.02
CA SER A 47 18.12 5.96 -20.45
C SER A 47 16.92 5.47 -21.26
N THR A 48 16.94 4.22 -21.68
CA THR A 48 15.82 3.59 -22.40
C THR A 48 14.62 3.37 -21.49
N PHE A 49 14.72 3.75 -20.21
CA PHE A 49 13.70 3.60 -19.16
C PHE A 49 13.18 4.97 -18.74
N LEU A 50 11.90 5.04 -18.37
CA LEU A 50 11.24 6.25 -17.90
C LEU A 50 11.89 6.74 -16.59
N PRO A 51 12.50 7.93 -16.55
CA PRO A 51 13.29 8.39 -15.40
C PRO A 51 12.48 8.54 -14.12
N GLU A 52 11.17 8.75 -14.23
CA GLU A 52 10.24 8.88 -13.10
C GLU A 52 10.08 7.60 -12.28
N PHE A 53 10.49 6.42 -12.82
CA PHE A 53 10.52 5.16 -12.07
C PHE A 53 11.82 4.94 -11.30
N SER A 54 12.82 5.80 -11.45
CA SER A 54 14.09 5.68 -10.74
C SER A 54 13.91 5.91 -9.24
N LEU A 55 14.50 5.01 -8.44
CA LEU A 55 14.60 5.16 -6.99
C LEU A 55 16.05 5.42 -6.57
N LYS A 56 16.89 5.86 -7.51
CA LYS A 56 18.30 6.13 -7.23
C LYS A 56 18.46 7.04 -6.03
N ASP A 57 19.34 6.65 -5.10
CA ASP A 57 19.69 7.35 -3.87
C ASP A 57 18.51 7.52 -2.88
N ARG A 58 17.38 6.86 -3.07
CA ARG A 58 16.27 6.84 -2.12
C ARG A 58 16.49 5.78 -1.05
N VAL A 59 16.15 6.12 0.17
CA VAL A 59 16.21 5.23 1.34
C VAL A 59 14.80 4.71 1.64
N ILE A 60 14.62 3.39 1.50
CA ILE A 60 13.32 2.75 1.66
C ILE A 60 13.38 1.73 2.80
N ILE A 61 12.38 1.77 3.67
CA ILE A 61 12.19 0.77 4.72
C ILE A 61 11.15 -0.26 4.24
N VAL A 62 11.41 -1.55 4.50
CA VAL A 62 10.47 -2.64 4.20
C VAL A 62 10.26 -3.46 5.45
N SER A 63 9.09 -3.38 6.10
CA SER A 63 8.75 -4.29 7.19
C SER A 63 8.22 -5.62 6.64
N GLY A 64 8.53 -6.74 7.30
CA GLY A 64 8.32 -8.07 6.72
C GLY A 64 9.24 -8.37 5.54
N GLY A 65 10.41 -7.72 5.50
CA GLY A 65 11.34 -7.73 4.38
C GLY A 65 12.32 -8.91 4.34
N ALA A 66 12.22 -9.87 5.26
CA ALA A 66 13.16 -11.01 5.28
C ALA A 66 12.80 -12.13 4.29
N ARG A 67 11.57 -12.20 3.81
CA ARG A 67 11.07 -13.28 2.94
C ARG A 67 9.79 -12.89 2.17
N GLY A 68 9.38 -13.77 1.26
CA GLY A 68 8.11 -13.66 0.53
C GLY A 68 7.95 -12.34 -0.22
N VAL A 69 6.74 -11.83 -0.27
CA VAL A 69 6.40 -10.61 -1.05
C VAL A 69 7.24 -9.40 -0.61
N GLY A 70 7.49 -9.22 0.70
CA GLY A 70 8.31 -8.12 1.19
C GLY A 70 9.75 -8.16 0.69
N LEU A 71 10.39 -9.34 0.69
CA LEU A 71 11.74 -9.52 0.16
C LEU A 71 11.79 -9.31 -1.36
N THR A 72 10.82 -9.87 -2.10
CA THR A 72 10.75 -9.72 -3.56
C THR A 72 10.52 -8.25 -3.97
N GLN A 73 9.72 -7.52 -3.20
CA GLN A 73 9.57 -6.07 -3.40
C GLN A 73 10.86 -5.32 -3.05
N ALA A 74 11.53 -5.68 -1.94
CA ALA A 74 12.81 -5.10 -1.56
C ALA A 74 13.88 -5.27 -2.66
N GLU A 75 13.97 -6.45 -3.28
CA GLU A 75 14.86 -6.71 -4.41
C GLU A 75 14.55 -5.78 -5.60
N ALA A 76 13.27 -5.59 -5.94
CA ALA A 76 12.88 -4.66 -7.01
C ALA A 76 13.27 -3.20 -6.72
N LEU A 77 13.17 -2.77 -5.46
CA LEU A 77 13.59 -1.42 -5.06
C LEU A 77 15.11 -1.24 -5.19
N LEU A 78 15.90 -2.25 -4.83
CA LEU A 78 17.35 -2.27 -5.04
C LEU A 78 17.71 -2.17 -6.52
N GLU A 79 17.03 -2.94 -7.39
CA GLU A 79 17.21 -2.88 -8.84
C GLU A 79 16.82 -1.51 -9.43
N ALA A 80 15.87 -0.81 -8.82
CA ALA A 80 15.51 0.56 -9.18
C ALA A 80 16.47 1.63 -8.61
N GLY A 81 17.51 1.21 -7.86
CA GLY A 81 18.57 2.06 -7.32
C GLY A 81 18.38 2.53 -5.88
N ALA A 82 17.40 2.02 -5.15
CA ALA A 82 17.18 2.39 -3.75
C ALA A 82 18.16 1.68 -2.81
N VAL A 83 18.44 2.32 -1.67
CA VAL A 83 18.99 1.68 -0.47
C VAL A 83 17.83 1.13 0.34
N VAL A 84 17.92 -0.13 0.78
CA VAL A 84 16.82 -0.79 1.48
C VAL A 84 17.19 -1.20 2.90
N HIS A 85 16.32 -0.88 3.84
CA HIS A 85 16.38 -1.35 5.23
C HIS A 85 15.21 -2.30 5.49
N ALA A 86 15.50 -3.59 5.61
CA ALA A 86 14.49 -4.61 5.91
C ALA A 86 14.32 -4.76 7.43
N LEU A 87 13.09 -4.68 7.89
CA LEU A 87 12.69 -4.93 9.26
C LEU A 87 11.92 -6.25 9.32
N ASP A 88 12.32 -7.16 10.21
CA ASP A 88 11.61 -8.42 10.42
C ASP A 88 11.80 -8.91 11.87
N ARG A 89 10.84 -9.72 12.38
CA ARG A 89 10.95 -10.33 13.71
C ARG A 89 11.81 -11.60 13.73
N LEU A 90 12.10 -12.16 12.56
CA LEU A 90 12.90 -13.38 12.45
C LEU A 90 14.32 -13.15 13.00
N PRO A 91 15.04 -14.22 13.39
CA PRO A 91 16.46 -14.13 13.67
C PRO A 91 17.22 -13.55 12.48
N ASP A 92 18.47 -13.13 12.71
CA ASP A 92 19.33 -12.66 11.64
C ASP A 92 19.40 -13.70 10.52
N PRO A 93 19.32 -13.26 9.25
CA PRO A 93 19.27 -14.17 8.12
C PRO A 93 20.52 -15.05 8.03
N ALA A 94 20.35 -16.34 7.80
CA ALA A 94 21.44 -17.27 7.53
C ALA A 94 22.19 -16.88 6.23
N GLN A 95 23.46 -17.26 6.13
CA GLN A 95 24.29 -16.89 4.96
C GLN A 95 23.77 -17.42 3.63
N ASP A 96 23.10 -18.57 3.63
CA ASP A 96 22.51 -19.23 2.47
C ASP A 96 21.03 -18.86 2.24
N SER A 97 20.50 -17.90 3.01
CA SER A 97 19.11 -17.46 2.88
C SER A 97 18.88 -16.63 1.62
N ASP A 98 17.64 -16.59 1.14
CA ASP A 98 17.23 -15.69 0.05
C ASP A 98 17.54 -14.23 0.36
N PHE A 99 17.37 -13.81 1.61
CA PHE A 99 17.73 -12.46 2.04
C PHE A 99 19.23 -12.18 1.80
N SER A 100 20.11 -13.08 2.25
CA SER A 100 21.57 -12.92 2.12
C SER A 100 22.01 -12.92 0.65
N ARG A 101 21.34 -13.71 -0.20
CA ARG A 101 21.53 -13.71 -1.65
C ARG A 101 21.20 -12.33 -2.25
N VAL A 102 20.03 -11.77 -1.90
CA VAL A 102 19.59 -10.46 -2.38
C VAL A 102 20.49 -9.34 -1.85
N ALA A 103 20.88 -9.37 -0.57
CA ALA A 103 21.76 -8.39 0.03
C ALA A 103 23.17 -8.40 -0.60
N SER A 104 23.73 -9.59 -0.90
CA SER A 104 25.00 -9.73 -1.61
C SER A 104 24.91 -9.19 -3.03
N ARG A 105 23.85 -9.54 -3.77
CA ARG A 105 23.61 -9.03 -5.12
C ARG A 105 23.47 -7.49 -5.14
N ALA A 106 22.83 -6.90 -4.13
CA ALA A 106 22.70 -5.45 -4.02
C ALA A 106 24.07 -4.75 -4.04
N THR A 107 25.06 -5.31 -3.35
CA THR A 107 26.40 -4.75 -3.26
C THR A 107 27.26 -5.08 -4.48
N SER A 108 27.22 -6.35 -4.93
CA SER A 108 28.12 -6.82 -6.01
C SER A 108 27.69 -6.41 -7.41
N GLU A 109 26.37 -6.28 -7.66
CA GLU A 109 25.83 -6.07 -9.01
C GLU A 109 25.08 -4.76 -9.18
N LEU A 110 24.36 -4.30 -8.13
CA LEU A 110 23.41 -3.19 -8.26
C LEU A 110 23.97 -1.85 -7.78
N GLY A 111 25.19 -1.83 -7.19
CA GLY A 111 25.78 -0.60 -6.64
C GLY A 111 24.95 0.02 -5.52
N SER A 112 24.19 -0.81 -4.79
CA SER A 112 23.33 -0.42 -3.68
C SER A 112 23.60 -1.27 -2.45
N ARG A 113 22.75 -1.20 -1.42
CA ARG A 113 22.88 -2.02 -0.23
C ARG A 113 21.55 -2.34 0.42
N MET A 114 21.49 -3.49 1.10
CA MET A 114 20.39 -3.93 1.92
C MET A 114 20.88 -4.22 3.33
N SER A 115 20.21 -3.67 4.34
CA SER A 115 20.50 -3.88 5.75
C SER A 115 19.33 -4.58 6.44
N TYR A 116 19.66 -5.48 7.39
CA TYR A 116 18.66 -6.17 8.19
C TYR A 116 18.56 -5.55 9.58
N HIS A 117 17.34 -5.45 10.11
CA HIS A 117 17.04 -4.99 11.46
C HIS A 117 16.00 -5.90 12.08
N ARG A 118 16.39 -6.61 13.14
CA ARG A 118 15.46 -7.47 13.86
C ARG A 118 14.56 -6.65 14.76
N VAL A 119 13.25 -6.71 14.49
CA VAL A 119 12.22 -6.02 15.30
C VAL A 119 10.85 -6.67 15.08
N ASP A 120 10.08 -6.79 16.17
CA ASP A 120 8.65 -7.04 16.07
C ASP A 120 7.93 -5.68 15.91
N VAL A 121 7.11 -5.55 14.86
CA VAL A 121 6.36 -4.30 14.58
C VAL A 121 5.38 -3.92 15.69
N ARG A 122 5.10 -4.82 16.64
CA ARG A 122 4.31 -4.56 17.84
C ARG A 122 5.11 -3.83 18.93
N ASP A 123 6.43 -3.91 18.90
CA ASP A 123 7.30 -3.16 19.83
C ASP A 123 7.55 -1.75 19.30
N GLN A 124 6.65 -0.84 19.68
CA GLN A 124 6.69 0.56 19.24
C GLN A 124 7.99 1.26 19.65
N SER A 125 8.54 0.94 20.82
CA SER A 125 9.78 1.57 21.32
C SER A 125 10.99 1.16 20.49
N ALA A 126 11.18 -0.15 20.26
CA ALA A 126 12.26 -0.68 19.44
C ALA A 126 12.12 -0.19 17.99
N LEU A 127 10.89 -0.20 17.44
CA LEU A 127 10.61 0.28 16.10
C LEU A 127 11.00 1.76 15.91
N GLY A 128 10.59 2.62 16.85
CA GLY A 128 10.95 4.04 16.82
C GLY A 128 12.44 4.28 16.91
N LYS A 129 13.17 3.52 17.75
CA LYS A 129 14.65 3.61 17.85
C LYS A 129 15.34 3.19 16.54
N ILE A 130 14.90 2.08 15.93
CA ILE A 130 15.47 1.58 14.69
C ILE A 130 15.25 2.57 13.54
N VAL A 131 13.99 3.01 13.36
CA VAL A 131 13.64 3.97 12.28
C VAL A 131 14.38 5.30 12.48
N GLY A 132 14.46 5.81 13.70
CA GLY A 132 15.23 7.01 14.03
C GLY A 132 16.73 6.84 13.73
N GLY A 133 17.32 5.71 14.10
CA GLY A 133 18.72 5.40 13.80
C GLY A 133 19.01 5.28 12.30
N ILE A 134 18.09 4.69 11.52
CA ILE A 134 18.19 4.67 10.06
C ILE A 134 18.17 6.10 9.50
N ALA A 135 17.19 6.90 9.93
CA ALA A 135 17.05 8.27 9.48
C ALA A 135 18.25 9.16 9.84
N GLU A 136 18.91 8.90 10.97
CA GLU A 136 20.13 9.61 11.38
C GLU A 136 21.32 9.18 10.54
N LYS A 137 21.51 7.87 10.35
CA LYS A 137 22.62 7.30 9.58
C LYS A 137 22.58 7.68 8.11
N GLU A 138 21.40 7.61 7.49
CA GLU A 138 21.21 7.85 6.06
C GLU A 138 20.94 9.34 5.74
N GLY A 139 20.60 10.15 6.75
CA GLY A 139 20.22 11.55 6.60
C GLY A 139 18.81 11.74 6.04
N ARG A 140 18.14 10.65 5.61
CA ARG A 140 16.83 10.67 4.95
C ARG A 140 16.08 9.34 5.09
N ILE A 141 14.77 9.39 4.89
CA ILE A 141 13.91 8.25 4.57
C ILE A 141 12.94 8.73 3.50
N ASP A 142 12.83 8.02 2.37
CA ASP A 142 12.00 8.43 1.23
C ASP A 142 10.75 7.57 1.07
N GLY A 143 10.74 6.38 1.68
CA GLY A 143 9.60 5.49 1.53
C GLY A 143 9.54 4.36 2.54
N LEU A 144 8.36 3.72 2.53
CA LEU A 144 8.04 2.54 3.33
C LEU A 144 7.22 1.55 2.52
N ILE A 145 7.53 0.27 2.64
CA ILE A 145 6.58 -0.82 2.39
C ILE A 145 6.28 -1.49 3.74
N ALA A 146 5.04 -1.36 4.22
CA ALA A 146 4.58 -2.04 5.42
C ALA A 146 3.98 -3.40 5.04
N ALA A 147 4.85 -4.43 4.90
CA ALA A 147 4.47 -5.77 4.45
C ALA A 147 4.45 -6.81 5.59
N ALA A 148 4.82 -6.45 6.82
CA ALA A 148 4.69 -7.35 7.96
C ALA A 148 3.23 -7.72 8.18
N GLY A 149 2.94 -9.01 8.26
CA GLY A 149 1.58 -9.51 8.43
C GLY A 149 1.54 -11.01 8.72
N ILE A 150 0.45 -11.43 9.32
CA ILE A 150 0.12 -12.84 9.58
C ILE A 150 -1.27 -13.16 9.07
N GLN A 151 -1.54 -14.43 8.87
CA GLN A 151 -2.86 -14.95 8.49
C GLN A 151 -3.15 -16.18 9.35
N GLN A 152 -4.41 -16.33 9.75
CA GLN A 152 -4.91 -17.47 10.48
C GLN A 152 -6.28 -17.84 9.94
N GLU A 153 -6.49 -19.11 9.69
CA GLU A 153 -7.74 -19.67 9.23
C GLU A 153 -8.41 -20.39 10.40
N THR A 154 -9.47 -19.77 10.93
CA THR A 154 -10.25 -20.28 12.06
C THR A 154 -11.71 -19.89 11.88
N PRO A 155 -12.68 -20.79 12.08
CA PRO A 155 -14.10 -20.46 12.05
C PRO A 155 -14.43 -19.34 13.04
N ALA A 156 -15.35 -18.43 12.69
CA ALA A 156 -15.70 -17.29 13.52
C ALA A 156 -16.17 -17.67 14.94
N LEU A 157 -16.87 -18.79 15.09
CA LEU A 157 -17.37 -19.29 16.38
C LEU A 157 -16.26 -19.90 17.28
N GLU A 158 -15.11 -20.21 16.70
CA GLU A 158 -13.96 -20.82 17.39
C GLU A 158 -12.82 -19.80 17.60
N TYR A 159 -12.96 -18.60 17.05
CA TYR A 159 -11.92 -17.57 17.11
C TYR A 159 -11.82 -17.00 18.53
N THR A 160 -10.63 -17.06 19.11
CA THR A 160 -10.38 -16.50 20.45
C THR A 160 -10.10 -15.00 20.41
N ALA A 161 -10.36 -14.31 21.52
CA ALA A 161 -9.98 -12.91 21.65
C ALA A 161 -8.45 -12.72 21.52
N GLU A 162 -7.66 -13.64 22.10
CA GLU A 162 -6.19 -13.61 22.02
C GLU A 162 -5.68 -13.70 20.58
N ASP A 163 -6.22 -14.63 19.78
CA ASP A 163 -5.87 -14.74 18.36
C ASP A 163 -6.29 -13.51 17.57
N SER A 164 -7.45 -12.95 17.89
CA SER A 164 -7.93 -11.69 17.31
C SER A 164 -6.97 -10.53 17.61
N ASP A 165 -6.62 -10.34 18.88
CA ASP A 165 -5.71 -9.28 19.33
C ASP A 165 -4.32 -9.43 18.70
N LYS A 166 -3.82 -10.66 18.61
CA LYS A 166 -2.55 -10.96 17.92
C LYS A 166 -2.60 -10.60 16.44
N MET A 167 -3.68 -10.95 15.75
CA MET A 167 -3.89 -10.63 14.33
C MET A 167 -3.96 -9.12 14.12
N LEU A 168 -4.80 -8.43 14.86
CA LEU A 168 -4.96 -6.97 14.78
C LEU A 168 -3.68 -6.25 15.24
N GLY A 169 -3.02 -6.76 16.28
CA GLY A 169 -1.76 -6.24 16.76
C GLY A 169 -0.65 -6.20 15.71
N VAL A 170 -0.54 -7.24 14.87
CA VAL A 170 0.44 -7.28 13.78
C VAL A 170 -0.07 -6.53 12.56
N ASN A 171 -1.26 -6.90 12.05
CA ASN A 171 -1.73 -6.47 10.73
C ASN A 171 -2.25 -5.04 10.69
N VAL A 172 -2.68 -4.49 11.83
CA VAL A 172 -3.24 -3.13 11.92
C VAL A 172 -2.33 -2.23 12.75
N THR A 173 -2.18 -2.53 14.04
CA THR A 173 -1.38 -1.69 14.94
C THR A 173 0.08 -1.64 14.50
N GLY A 174 0.69 -2.78 14.16
CA GLY A 174 2.07 -2.86 13.69
C GLY A 174 2.30 -2.10 12.40
N VAL A 175 1.37 -2.19 11.44
CA VAL A 175 1.40 -1.43 10.19
C VAL A 175 1.32 0.07 10.47
N PHE A 176 0.37 0.49 11.32
CA PHE A 176 0.21 1.89 11.69
C PHE A 176 1.43 2.45 12.42
N MET A 177 1.95 1.74 13.42
CA MET A 177 3.13 2.19 14.18
C MET A 177 4.38 2.29 13.30
N THR A 178 4.54 1.37 12.34
CA THR A 178 5.63 1.44 11.36
C THR A 178 5.49 2.67 10.46
N ALA A 179 4.30 2.90 9.91
CA ALA A 179 4.01 4.07 9.09
C ALA A 179 4.21 5.38 9.87
N GLN A 180 3.74 5.43 11.13
CA GLN A 180 3.89 6.58 12.01
C GLN A 180 5.37 6.89 12.32
N ALA A 181 6.17 5.87 12.64
CA ALA A 181 7.59 6.06 12.93
C ALA A 181 8.33 6.66 11.72
N VAL A 182 8.05 6.15 10.51
CA VAL A 182 8.64 6.66 9.26
C VAL A 182 8.16 8.08 8.96
N ALA A 183 6.86 8.34 9.04
CA ALA A 183 6.30 9.67 8.77
C ALA A 183 6.83 10.73 9.74
N ARG A 184 7.00 10.40 11.03
CA ARG A 184 7.61 11.31 12.02
C ARG A 184 9.01 11.76 11.61
N GLU A 185 9.85 10.83 11.15
CA GLU A 185 11.20 11.16 10.70
C GLU A 185 11.20 11.95 9.39
N MET A 186 10.29 11.67 8.46
CA MET A 186 10.10 12.47 7.24
C MET A 186 9.69 13.90 7.59
N ILE A 187 8.65 14.08 8.40
CA ILE A 187 8.14 15.40 8.81
C ILE A 187 9.19 16.21 9.56
N LYS A 188 9.89 15.58 10.53
CA LYS A 188 10.98 16.20 11.29
C LYS A 188 12.08 16.74 10.37
N ARG A 189 12.36 16.05 9.27
CA ARG A 189 13.38 16.43 8.28
C ARG A 189 12.82 17.27 7.12
N LYS A 190 11.53 17.59 7.13
CA LYS A 190 10.83 18.28 6.02
C LYS A 190 11.01 17.55 4.68
N GLN A 191 11.01 16.23 4.72
CA GLN A 191 11.16 15.37 3.55
C GLN A 191 9.81 14.89 3.07
N LYS A 192 9.61 14.96 1.75
CA LYS A 192 8.49 14.30 1.07
C LYS A 192 8.78 12.80 0.94
N GLY A 193 7.73 11.99 0.80
CA GLY A 193 7.94 10.55 0.63
C GLY A 193 6.70 9.81 0.19
N SER A 194 6.83 8.48 0.12
CA SER A 194 5.73 7.60 -0.25
C SER A 194 5.69 6.35 0.62
N LEU A 195 4.53 6.08 1.20
CA LEU A 195 4.27 4.90 2.01
C LEU A 195 3.32 3.96 1.27
N VAL A 196 3.65 2.69 1.28
CA VAL A 196 2.83 1.61 0.71
C VAL A 196 2.47 0.65 1.84
N LEU A 197 1.18 0.51 2.13
CA LEU A 197 0.69 -0.46 3.10
C LEU A 197 0.18 -1.68 2.34
N ILE A 198 0.57 -2.88 2.78
CA ILE A 198 0.12 -4.11 2.11
C ILE A 198 -1.25 -4.51 2.64
N GLY A 199 -2.26 -4.23 1.81
CA GLY A 199 -3.64 -4.66 1.98
C GLY A 199 -3.83 -6.13 1.60
N SER A 200 -4.98 -6.44 1.03
CA SER A 200 -5.35 -7.72 0.42
C SER A 200 -6.69 -7.56 -0.28
N MET A 201 -6.98 -8.36 -1.29
CA MET A 201 -8.34 -8.54 -1.81
C MET A 201 -9.33 -8.92 -0.68
N SER A 202 -8.83 -9.62 0.34
CA SER A 202 -9.60 -10.00 1.54
C SER A 202 -10.07 -8.81 2.38
N GLY A 203 -9.53 -7.61 2.17
CA GLY A 203 -10.03 -6.37 2.77
C GLY A 203 -11.25 -5.80 2.02
N THR A 204 -11.58 -6.34 0.85
CA THR A 204 -12.69 -5.87 0.00
C THR A 204 -13.81 -6.89 -0.08
N VAL A 205 -13.50 -8.18 -0.11
CA VAL A 205 -14.47 -9.26 -0.25
C VAL A 205 -14.25 -10.37 0.79
N ALA A 206 -15.30 -11.13 1.09
CA ALA A 206 -15.20 -12.41 1.78
C ALA A 206 -14.78 -13.49 0.78
N ASN A 207 -13.64 -14.12 1.00
CA ASN A 207 -13.11 -15.13 0.10
C ASN A 207 -13.87 -16.45 0.25
N ARG A 208 -14.51 -16.92 -0.82
CA ARG A 208 -15.21 -18.21 -0.81
C ARG A 208 -14.22 -19.35 -0.49
N GLY A 209 -14.54 -20.19 0.50
CA GLY A 209 -13.73 -21.34 0.89
C GLY A 209 -12.45 -21.01 1.67
N LEU A 210 -12.30 -19.74 2.14
CA LEU A 210 -11.22 -19.34 3.04
C LEU A 210 -11.82 -18.68 4.28
N ILE A 211 -11.78 -19.36 5.41
CA ILE A 211 -12.42 -18.94 6.67
C ILE A 211 -11.41 -18.14 7.49
N CYS A 212 -11.40 -16.82 7.35
CA CYS A 212 -10.45 -15.95 8.02
C CYS A 212 -11.05 -14.56 8.38
N PRO A 213 -12.09 -14.51 9.24
CA PRO A 213 -12.86 -13.28 9.49
C PRO A 213 -12.01 -12.14 10.03
N VAL A 214 -11.12 -12.40 11.00
CA VAL A 214 -10.29 -11.37 11.62
C VAL A 214 -9.19 -10.90 10.66
N TYR A 215 -8.64 -11.79 9.82
CA TYR A 215 -7.71 -11.38 8.77
C TYR A 215 -8.37 -10.43 7.78
N ASN A 216 -9.56 -10.77 7.28
CA ASN A 216 -10.30 -9.90 6.37
C ASN A 216 -10.59 -8.54 7.00
N ALA A 217 -11.07 -8.51 8.25
CA ALA A 217 -11.28 -7.28 8.99
C ALA A 217 -10.00 -6.46 9.14
N SER A 218 -8.86 -7.12 9.45
CA SER A 218 -7.55 -6.45 9.58
C SER A 218 -7.12 -5.80 8.26
N LYS A 219 -7.35 -6.47 7.12
CA LYS A 219 -6.98 -5.95 5.81
C LYS A 219 -7.91 -4.82 5.35
N ALA A 220 -9.20 -4.88 5.67
CA ALA A 220 -10.12 -3.77 5.47
C ALA A 220 -9.70 -2.52 6.29
N ALA A 221 -9.27 -2.73 7.54
CA ALA A 221 -8.74 -1.66 8.37
C ALA A 221 -7.50 -0.99 7.74
N VAL A 222 -6.58 -1.74 7.14
CA VAL A 222 -5.40 -1.21 6.45
C VAL A 222 -5.80 -0.32 5.26
N LEU A 223 -6.80 -0.73 4.47
CA LEU A 223 -7.31 0.07 3.35
C LEU A 223 -7.86 1.42 3.81
N GLN A 224 -8.63 1.42 4.90
CA GLN A 224 -9.18 2.65 5.45
C GLN A 224 -8.12 3.49 6.15
N LEU A 225 -7.19 2.87 6.86
CA LEU A 225 -6.04 3.54 7.48
C LEU A 225 -5.24 4.33 6.44
N ALA A 226 -4.93 3.74 5.29
CA ALA A 226 -4.18 4.42 4.23
C ALA A 226 -4.85 5.71 3.77
N ARG A 227 -6.19 5.73 3.65
CA ARG A 227 -6.95 6.94 3.27
C ARG A 227 -6.82 8.04 4.32
N ASN A 228 -6.94 7.70 5.60
CA ASN A 228 -6.81 8.67 6.69
C ASN A 228 -5.38 9.23 6.77
N LEU A 229 -4.36 8.38 6.69
CA LEU A 229 -2.98 8.82 6.70
C LEU A 229 -2.61 9.67 5.48
N ALA A 230 -3.19 9.35 4.31
CA ALA A 230 -3.04 10.17 3.11
C ALA A 230 -3.63 11.58 3.29
N ALA A 231 -4.80 11.67 3.94
CA ALA A 231 -5.45 12.95 4.22
C ALA A 231 -4.66 13.80 5.24
N GLU A 232 -4.14 13.16 6.30
CA GLU A 232 -3.40 13.86 7.35
C GLU A 232 -1.99 14.29 6.90
N TRP A 233 -1.28 13.42 6.15
CA TRP A 233 0.14 13.66 5.85
C TRP A 233 0.38 14.24 4.46
N GLY A 234 -0.68 14.42 3.69
CA GLY A 234 -0.60 15.02 2.35
C GLY A 234 -0.04 16.44 2.37
N GLU A 235 -0.35 17.26 3.38
CA GLU A 235 0.20 18.61 3.56
C GLU A 235 1.72 18.62 3.76
N HIS A 236 2.29 17.52 4.24
CA HIS A 236 3.73 17.32 4.39
C HIS A 236 4.39 16.73 3.12
N GLY A 237 3.62 16.52 2.05
CA GLY A 237 4.09 15.92 0.81
C GLY A 237 4.34 14.41 0.93
N ILE A 238 3.72 13.73 1.90
CA ILE A 238 3.79 12.28 2.09
C ILE A 238 2.56 11.66 1.44
N ARG A 239 2.78 10.77 0.46
CA ARG A 239 1.73 9.97 -0.16
C ARG A 239 1.57 8.65 0.58
N VAL A 240 0.35 8.18 0.74
CA VAL A 240 0.07 6.86 1.34
C VAL A 240 -0.92 6.12 0.45
N ASN A 241 -0.53 4.94 -0.02
CA ASN A 241 -1.35 4.08 -0.86
C ASN A 241 -1.29 2.63 -0.37
N THR A 242 -2.15 1.77 -0.90
CA THR A 242 -2.10 0.33 -0.63
C THR A 242 -1.81 -0.46 -1.90
N ILE A 243 -1.17 -1.62 -1.72
CA ILE A 243 -1.19 -2.71 -2.68
C ILE A 243 -2.06 -3.80 -2.08
N SER A 244 -3.09 -4.25 -2.81
CA SER A 244 -3.98 -5.33 -2.39
C SER A 244 -3.79 -6.56 -3.28
N PRO A 245 -2.96 -7.52 -2.84
CA PRO A 245 -2.75 -8.75 -3.57
C PRO A 245 -3.98 -9.67 -3.56
N GLY A 246 -4.10 -10.47 -4.63
CA GLY A 246 -4.92 -11.67 -4.68
C GLY A 246 -4.24 -12.89 -4.06
N TYR A 247 -4.58 -14.08 -4.56
CA TYR A 247 -3.90 -15.32 -4.18
C TYR A 247 -2.49 -15.39 -4.76
N ILE A 248 -1.48 -15.47 -3.90
CA ILE A 248 -0.05 -15.53 -4.27
C ILE A 248 0.52 -16.88 -3.90
N VAL A 249 1.32 -17.47 -4.78
CA VAL A 249 2.12 -18.66 -4.46
C VAL A 249 3.30 -18.24 -3.58
N THR A 250 3.24 -18.55 -2.30
CA THR A 250 4.27 -18.28 -1.29
C THR A 250 4.41 -19.47 -0.35
N ALA A 251 5.41 -19.48 0.51
CA ALA A 251 5.52 -20.48 1.56
C ALA A 251 4.28 -20.51 2.49
N MET A 252 3.65 -19.35 2.73
CA MET A 252 2.41 -19.24 3.49
C MET A 252 1.25 -19.95 2.80
N THR A 253 1.07 -19.76 1.50
CA THR A 253 -0.03 -20.42 0.76
C THR A 253 0.26 -21.88 0.45
N ALA A 254 1.53 -22.28 0.38
CA ALA A 254 1.90 -23.69 0.22
C ALA A 254 1.33 -24.56 1.34
N SER A 255 1.44 -24.12 2.60
CA SER A 255 0.87 -24.85 3.74
C SER A 255 -0.67 -24.93 3.69
N LEU A 256 -1.34 -23.92 3.13
CA LEU A 256 -2.80 -23.93 2.92
C LEU A 256 -3.22 -24.93 1.82
N PHE A 257 -2.37 -25.14 0.82
CA PHE A 257 -2.59 -26.16 -0.22
C PHE A 257 -2.31 -27.61 0.27
N GLU A 258 -1.41 -27.75 1.24
CA GLU A 258 -1.18 -29.04 1.90
C GLU A 258 -2.38 -29.43 2.77
N ALA A 259 -2.94 -28.45 3.50
CA ALA A 259 -4.11 -28.67 4.35
C ALA A 259 -5.40 -28.92 3.55
N VAL A 260 -5.58 -28.28 2.40
CA VAL A 260 -6.77 -28.37 1.53
C VAL A 260 -6.33 -28.39 0.07
N PRO A 261 -5.98 -29.56 -0.49
CA PRO A 261 -5.43 -29.70 -1.86
C PRO A 261 -6.35 -29.16 -2.97
N GLU A 262 -7.66 -29.20 -2.78
CA GLU A 262 -8.66 -28.71 -3.73
C GLU A 262 -8.52 -27.21 -4.04
N ARG A 263 -7.89 -26.45 -3.16
CA ARG A 263 -7.60 -25.03 -3.36
C ARG A 263 -6.67 -24.76 -4.54
N ARG A 264 -5.85 -25.75 -4.92
CA ARG A 264 -4.98 -25.64 -6.11
C ARG A 264 -5.75 -25.45 -7.41
N THR A 265 -6.98 -25.90 -7.44
CA THR A 265 -7.91 -25.71 -8.57
C THR A 265 -8.94 -24.63 -8.29
N ALA A 266 -9.58 -24.62 -7.12
CA ALA A 266 -10.66 -23.71 -6.80
C ALA A 266 -10.23 -22.23 -6.76
N TRP A 267 -9.02 -21.92 -6.27
CA TRP A 267 -8.55 -20.54 -6.20
C TRP A 267 -8.20 -19.93 -7.56
N PRO A 268 -7.48 -20.66 -8.47
CA PRO A 268 -7.36 -20.19 -9.86
C PRO A 268 -8.69 -19.94 -10.53
N ASP A 269 -9.66 -20.84 -10.37
CA ASP A 269 -10.98 -20.72 -11.00
C ASP A 269 -11.79 -19.51 -10.51
N ALA A 270 -11.57 -19.08 -9.28
CA ALA A 270 -12.19 -17.89 -8.71
C ALA A 270 -11.64 -16.59 -9.30
N ASN A 271 -10.48 -16.60 -9.96
CA ASN A 271 -9.89 -15.44 -10.61
C ASN A 271 -10.30 -15.36 -12.09
N MET A 272 -10.49 -14.15 -12.63
CA MET A 272 -10.74 -13.98 -14.07
C MET A 272 -9.57 -14.49 -14.92
N LEU A 273 -8.32 -14.30 -14.46
CA LEU A 273 -7.12 -14.77 -15.16
C LEU A 273 -6.85 -16.27 -15.00
N LYS A 274 -7.69 -17.03 -14.28
CA LYS A 274 -7.65 -18.49 -14.14
C LYS A 274 -6.31 -19.04 -13.65
N ARG A 275 -5.58 -18.27 -12.87
CA ARG A 275 -4.30 -18.65 -12.26
C ARG A 275 -4.05 -17.96 -10.94
N LEU A 276 -3.08 -18.44 -10.20
CA LEU A 276 -2.50 -17.75 -9.05
C LEU A 276 -1.43 -16.78 -9.51
N SER A 277 -1.11 -15.80 -8.69
CA SER A 277 0.02 -14.90 -8.92
C SER A 277 1.28 -15.39 -8.20
N TYR A 278 2.41 -14.80 -8.59
CA TYR A 278 3.71 -14.98 -7.95
C TYR A 278 4.16 -13.64 -7.32
N PRO A 279 5.05 -13.67 -6.31
CA PRO A 279 5.56 -12.46 -5.66
C PRO A 279 6.16 -11.44 -6.63
N GLU A 280 6.75 -11.90 -7.72
CA GLU A 280 7.39 -11.09 -8.76
C GLU A 280 6.39 -10.15 -9.47
N GLU A 281 5.12 -10.52 -9.52
CA GLU A 281 4.07 -9.72 -10.18
C GLU A 281 3.71 -8.44 -9.40
N TYR A 282 4.20 -8.31 -8.16
CA TYR A 282 4.00 -7.13 -7.31
C TYR A 282 5.19 -6.17 -7.29
N ARG A 283 6.29 -6.53 -7.96
CA ARG A 283 7.53 -5.74 -8.02
C ARG A 283 7.32 -4.39 -8.68
N GLY A 284 6.71 -4.39 -9.87
CA GLY A 284 6.43 -3.16 -10.62
C GLY A 284 5.52 -2.19 -9.87
N ALA A 285 4.52 -2.70 -9.15
CA ALA A 285 3.63 -1.90 -8.32
C ALA A 285 4.37 -1.20 -7.17
N ALA A 286 5.30 -1.90 -6.52
CA ALA A 286 6.13 -1.34 -5.45
C ALA A 286 7.00 -0.18 -5.97
N VAL A 287 7.69 -0.36 -7.09
CA VAL A 287 8.51 0.68 -7.73
C VAL A 287 7.64 1.85 -8.18
N PHE A 288 6.49 1.60 -8.83
CA PHE A 288 5.55 2.64 -9.25
C PHE A 288 5.09 3.51 -8.08
N LEU A 289 4.59 2.89 -7.01
CA LEU A 289 4.03 3.64 -5.88
C LEU A 289 5.09 4.41 -5.07
N LEU A 290 6.33 3.93 -5.02
CA LEU A 290 7.42 4.58 -4.29
C LEU A 290 8.19 5.61 -5.13
N SER A 291 7.98 5.65 -6.45
CA SER A 291 8.67 6.54 -7.37
C SER A 291 7.83 7.79 -7.71
N ASP A 292 8.41 8.69 -8.51
CA ASP A 292 7.74 9.89 -9.00
C ASP A 292 6.70 9.58 -10.08
N ALA A 293 6.71 8.36 -10.65
CA ALA A 293 5.70 7.89 -11.59
C ALA A 293 4.27 7.91 -11.01
N SER A 294 4.14 7.88 -9.69
CA SER A 294 2.87 8.00 -8.98
C SER A 294 2.75 9.30 -8.16
N SER A 295 3.43 10.37 -8.57
CA SER A 295 3.54 11.62 -7.79
C SER A 295 2.20 12.30 -7.45
N PHE A 296 1.15 12.02 -8.21
CA PHE A 296 -0.22 12.56 -7.95
C PHE A 296 -1.19 11.51 -7.43
N MET A 297 -0.68 10.34 -6.93
CA MET A 297 -1.50 9.25 -6.41
C MET A 297 -1.32 9.12 -4.90
N THR A 298 -2.40 9.32 -4.14
CA THR A 298 -2.46 9.11 -2.67
C THR A 298 -3.86 8.69 -2.24
N GLY A 299 -3.97 7.93 -1.14
CA GLY A 299 -5.23 7.41 -0.63
C GLY A 299 -5.86 6.30 -1.49
N ALA A 300 -5.14 5.80 -2.49
CA ALA A 300 -5.64 4.82 -3.44
C ALA A 300 -5.26 3.38 -3.05
N ASP A 301 -6.05 2.43 -3.51
CA ASP A 301 -5.78 0.99 -3.43
C ASP A 301 -5.41 0.45 -4.82
N LEU A 302 -4.18 -0.01 -4.97
CA LEU A 302 -3.73 -0.70 -6.18
C LEU A 302 -3.97 -2.21 -6.00
N ARG A 303 -5.15 -2.65 -6.42
CA ARG A 303 -5.55 -4.05 -6.34
C ARG A 303 -4.97 -4.85 -7.51
N ILE A 304 -4.26 -5.94 -7.17
CA ILE A 304 -3.63 -6.85 -8.12
C ILE A 304 -4.05 -8.27 -7.74
N ASP A 305 -5.22 -8.68 -8.19
CA ASP A 305 -5.91 -9.88 -7.73
C ASP A 305 -6.37 -10.83 -8.85
N GLY A 306 -5.92 -10.60 -10.08
CA GLY A 306 -6.33 -11.40 -11.23
C GLY A 306 -7.81 -11.28 -11.59
N GLY A 307 -8.45 -10.20 -11.14
CA GLY A 307 -9.88 -9.93 -11.34
C GLY A 307 -10.79 -10.61 -10.32
N HIS A 308 -10.26 -11.15 -9.22
CA HIS A 308 -11.04 -11.86 -8.20
C HIS A 308 -12.20 -11.01 -7.63
N CYS A 309 -11.96 -9.73 -7.38
CA CYS A 309 -12.95 -8.81 -6.82
C CYS A 309 -13.78 -8.05 -7.89
N ALA A 310 -13.70 -8.43 -9.15
CA ALA A 310 -14.34 -7.69 -10.23
C ALA A 310 -15.50 -8.45 -10.92
N TRP A 311 -15.96 -9.55 -10.31
CA TRP A 311 -17.15 -10.31 -10.75
C TRP A 311 -18.45 -9.52 -10.46
#